data_34cf126fd9c400f6a492ca516bfbbd97
#
_entry.id   34cf126fd9c400f6a492ca516bfbbd97
#
_cell.length_a   1.000
_cell.length_b   1.000
_cell.length_c   1.000
_cell.angle_alpha   90.00
_cell.angle_beta   90.00
_cell.angle_gamma   90.00
#
_symmetry.space_group_name_H-M   'P 1'
#
loop_
_entity.id
_entity.type
_entity.pdbx_description
1 polymer ?
#
loop_
_entity_poly.entity_id
_entity_poly.type
_entity_poly.pdbx_seq_one_letter_code
_entity_poly.pdbx_strand_id
1 'polypeptide(L)'
;MLDEKYKKELEIKQKFNSDLASFRKVAYEANNLMPKRYCLVLTNLCNLACDFCYQIRTKQKNALNSGDWIDLIKQLPDNSRVTLTGGEPLVFKNFRDVFTEATKRHECNLICNGLLLTEELIDFLLSSKNFKVLSISIDNRNNTIRKLANVKETKWDEKWSHAEKMMLYFQKRKVELGHPNCMLDSKTVVLDENAEDLFDIHKYCVEDLQCDTHSFQFLKGSPILGCDYMYKFDDIFTKSSAYKYQKWDQIKEQLYLVKKYNFDKKKVGFLHPKVDDLVGNQDPIDQKKLDLLNEIEHKKENFHPCAQPWSSVHINVDGTVFPCLAVSMGNIQDNSIKEIVYGEEFNKFRKTMRDEGTVEACNRCGWLQPNI
;
A
#
# COMPACT_ATOMS: atom_id res chain seq x y z
N MET A 1 17.26 -10.89 -25.39
CA MET A 1 15.79 -10.81 -25.53
C MET A 1 15.16 -11.43 -24.27
N LEU A 2 14.17 -10.78 -23.70
CA LEU A 2 13.40 -11.37 -22.59
C LEU A 2 12.62 -12.58 -23.12
N ASP A 3 12.63 -13.67 -22.33
CA ASP A 3 11.83 -14.86 -22.61
C ASP A 3 10.35 -14.50 -22.73
N GLU A 4 9.61 -15.05 -23.70
CA GLU A 4 8.18 -14.76 -23.90
C GLU A 4 7.31 -15.09 -22.69
N LYS A 5 7.65 -16.16 -21.96
CA LYS A 5 6.96 -16.53 -20.72
C LYS A 5 7.13 -15.42 -19.66
N TYR A 6 8.35 -14.92 -19.50
CA TYR A 6 8.61 -13.83 -18.56
C TYR A 6 7.92 -12.51 -18.96
N LYS A 7 7.90 -12.19 -20.27
CA LYS A 7 7.14 -11.03 -20.77
C LYS A 7 5.67 -11.12 -20.39
N LYS A 8 5.06 -12.28 -20.61
CA LYS A 8 3.65 -12.52 -20.27
C LYS A 8 3.39 -12.43 -18.76
N GLU A 9 4.26 -12.99 -17.94
CA GLU A 9 4.17 -12.86 -16.48
C GLU A 9 4.33 -11.40 -16.03
N LEU A 10 5.27 -10.68 -16.61
CA LEU A 10 5.48 -9.27 -16.34
C LEU A 10 4.26 -8.42 -16.75
N GLU A 11 3.68 -8.68 -17.92
CA GLU A 11 2.46 -8.02 -18.40
C GLU A 11 1.29 -8.23 -17.44
N ILE A 12 1.08 -9.46 -16.95
CA ILE A 12 0.02 -9.76 -15.95
C ILE A 12 0.25 -8.95 -14.67
N LYS A 13 1.48 -8.93 -14.16
CA LYS A 13 1.85 -8.21 -12.94
C LYS A 13 1.74 -6.67 -13.10
N GLN A 14 2.08 -6.16 -14.27
CA GLN A 14 2.00 -4.72 -14.58
C GLN A 14 0.57 -4.28 -14.92
N LYS A 15 -0.22 -5.10 -15.59
CA LYS A 15 -1.59 -4.78 -16.02
C LYS A 15 -2.47 -4.37 -14.84
N PHE A 16 -2.33 -5.03 -13.70
CA PHE A 16 -3.08 -4.71 -12.49
C PHE A 16 -2.88 -3.26 -12.04
N ASN A 17 -1.68 -2.69 -12.18
CA ASN A 17 -1.39 -1.30 -11.86
C ASN A 17 -1.64 -0.34 -13.03
N SER A 18 -1.46 -0.80 -14.28
CA SER A 18 -1.67 0.03 -15.47
C SER A 18 -3.12 0.47 -15.65
N ASP A 19 -4.08 -0.39 -15.35
CA ASP A 19 -5.51 -0.07 -15.44
C ASP A 19 -5.89 1.09 -14.51
N LEU A 20 -5.33 1.12 -13.29
CA LEU A 20 -5.55 2.22 -12.36
C LEU A 20 -4.85 3.51 -12.82
N ALA A 21 -3.67 3.42 -13.40
CA ALA A 21 -2.94 4.57 -13.94
C ALA A 21 -3.65 5.19 -15.15
N SER A 22 -4.16 4.36 -16.06
CA SER A 22 -4.95 4.80 -17.22
C SER A 22 -6.25 5.47 -16.77
N PHE A 23 -6.97 4.85 -15.82
CA PHE A 23 -8.17 5.45 -15.24
C PHE A 23 -7.87 6.81 -14.58
N ARG A 24 -6.75 6.92 -13.86
CA ARG A 24 -6.35 8.17 -13.17
C ARG A 24 -6.19 9.33 -14.15
N LYS A 25 -5.57 9.11 -15.30
CA LYS A 25 -5.43 10.13 -16.33
C LYS A 25 -6.78 10.63 -16.82
N VAL A 26 -7.69 9.72 -17.18
CA VAL A 26 -9.04 10.05 -17.64
C VAL A 26 -9.84 10.78 -16.54
N ALA A 27 -9.77 10.28 -15.29
CA ALA A 27 -10.49 10.88 -14.16
C ALA A 27 -9.98 12.28 -13.84
N TYR A 28 -8.66 12.51 -13.95
CA TYR A 28 -8.07 13.84 -13.78
C TYR A 28 -8.56 14.83 -14.82
N GLU A 29 -8.63 14.41 -16.09
CA GLU A 29 -9.10 15.24 -17.20
C GLU A 29 -10.61 15.56 -17.09
N ALA A 30 -11.41 14.53 -16.87
CA ALA A 30 -12.88 14.63 -16.80
C ALA A 30 -13.40 15.36 -15.54
N ASN A 31 -12.71 15.22 -14.41
CA ASN A 31 -13.01 15.81 -13.09
C ASN A 31 -14.40 15.47 -12.49
N ASN A 32 -15.15 14.57 -13.10
CA ASN A 32 -16.51 14.20 -12.70
C ASN A 32 -16.73 12.69 -12.56
N LEU A 33 -15.65 11.93 -12.39
CA LEU A 33 -15.72 10.48 -12.19
C LEU A 33 -15.52 10.12 -10.72
N MET A 34 -16.27 9.09 -10.28
CA MET A 34 -16.02 8.45 -8.99
C MET A 34 -14.65 7.78 -9.03
N PRO A 35 -13.88 7.80 -7.92
CA PRO A 35 -12.63 7.06 -7.81
C PRO A 35 -12.82 5.57 -8.12
N LYS A 36 -11.78 4.94 -8.63
CA LYS A 36 -11.78 3.48 -8.91
C LYS A 36 -11.22 2.66 -7.76
N ARG A 37 -10.35 3.24 -6.90
CA ARG A 37 -9.72 2.55 -5.79
C ARG A 37 -10.21 3.08 -4.45
N TYR A 38 -10.61 2.15 -3.58
CA TYR A 38 -11.06 2.41 -2.21
C TYR A 38 -10.22 1.61 -1.23
N CYS A 39 -9.56 2.30 -0.31
CA CYS A 39 -8.74 1.70 0.74
C CYS A 39 -9.50 1.79 2.06
N LEU A 40 -9.93 0.65 2.59
CA LEU A 40 -10.77 0.55 3.77
C LEU A 40 -9.91 0.13 4.97
N VAL A 41 -9.80 1.04 5.95
CA VAL A 41 -9.10 0.80 7.22
C VAL A 41 -10.10 0.18 8.20
N LEU A 42 -10.27 -1.16 8.14
CA LEU A 42 -11.34 -1.88 8.86
C LEU A 42 -11.24 -1.73 10.38
N THR A 43 -10.01 -1.60 10.89
CA THR A 43 -9.73 -1.45 12.31
C THR A 43 -8.37 -0.78 12.50
N ASN A 44 -8.20 -0.06 13.59
CA ASN A 44 -6.90 0.45 14.03
C ASN A 44 -6.21 -0.47 15.04
N LEU A 45 -6.88 -1.56 15.47
CA LEU A 45 -6.28 -2.56 16.34
C LEU A 45 -5.31 -3.44 15.54
N CYS A 46 -4.21 -3.84 16.19
CA CYS A 46 -3.18 -4.70 15.61
C CYS A 46 -2.62 -5.63 16.69
N ASN A 47 -2.24 -6.83 16.28
CA ASN A 47 -1.48 -7.76 17.10
C ASN A 47 0.02 -7.46 17.13
N LEU A 48 0.48 -6.40 16.45
CA LEU A 48 1.85 -5.89 16.42
C LEU A 48 1.96 -4.48 16.98
N ALA A 49 3.18 -4.08 17.39
CA ALA A 49 3.50 -2.77 17.92
C ALA A 49 4.71 -2.12 17.23
N CYS A 50 4.71 -2.10 15.88
CA CYS A 50 5.81 -1.53 15.09
C CYS A 50 6.03 -0.06 15.42
N ASP A 51 7.28 0.34 15.69
CA ASP A 51 7.63 1.69 16.15
C ASP A 51 7.43 2.75 15.06
N PHE A 52 7.56 2.37 13.79
CA PHE A 52 7.36 3.24 12.62
C PHE A 52 5.92 3.29 12.11
N CYS A 53 4.97 2.57 12.76
CA CYS A 53 3.58 2.52 12.32
C CYS A 53 2.87 3.84 12.63
N TYR A 54 2.17 4.40 11.64
CA TYR A 54 1.40 5.64 11.81
C TYR A 54 0.05 5.43 12.52
N GLN A 55 -0.45 4.21 12.61
CA GLN A 55 -1.76 3.89 13.19
C GLN A 55 -1.79 4.10 14.72
N ILE A 56 -2.86 4.72 15.21
CA ILE A 56 -3.20 4.75 16.63
C ILE A 56 -3.81 3.38 17.00
N ARG A 57 -3.20 2.68 17.96
CA ARG A 57 -3.58 1.30 18.32
C ARG A 57 -4.62 1.20 19.45
N THR A 58 -5.20 2.30 19.86
CA THR A 58 -6.26 2.33 20.85
C THR A 58 -7.62 2.20 20.16
N LYS A 59 -8.52 1.38 20.71
CA LYS A 59 -9.86 1.21 20.16
C LYS A 59 -10.58 2.54 20.02
N GLN A 60 -10.97 2.88 18.81
CA GLN A 60 -11.76 4.08 18.53
C GLN A 60 -13.21 3.88 18.99
N LYS A 61 -13.77 4.90 19.66
CA LYS A 61 -15.17 4.84 20.15
C LYS A 61 -16.20 4.78 19.02
N ASN A 62 -15.91 5.47 17.92
CA ASN A 62 -16.79 5.60 16.75
C ASN A 62 -16.36 4.67 15.61
N ALA A 63 -15.69 3.56 15.89
CA ALA A 63 -15.28 2.61 14.87
C ALA A 63 -16.52 2.00 14.17
N LEU A 64 -16.45 1.96 12.83
CA LEU A 64 -17.48 1.34 12.01
C LEU A 64 -17.59 -0.17 12.32
N ASN A 65 -18.80 -0.66 12.29
CA ASN A 65 -19.08 -2.10 12.36
C ASN A 65 -19.11 -2.74 10.97
N SER A 66 -19.29 -4.05 10.88
CA SER A 66 -19.35 -4.76 9.60
C SER A 66 -20.52 -4.34 8.70
N GLY A 67 -21.66 -3.98 9.29
CA GLY A 67 -22.81 -3.46 8.55
C GLY A 67 -22.48 -2.15 7.83
N ASP A 68 -21.86 -1.21 8.53
CA ASP A 68 -21.44 0.07 7.97
C ASP A 68 -20.47 -0.13 6.78
N TRP A 69 -19.49 -1.04 6.91
CA TRP A 69 -18.56 -1.38 5.85
C TRP A 69 -19.26 -2.02 4.64
N ILE A 70 -20.17 -2.93 4.89
CA ILE A 70 -20.96 -3.61 3.84
C ILE A 70 -21.83 -2.58 3.09
N ASP A 71 -22.48 -1.68 3.81
CA ASP A 71 -23.33 -0.65 3.20
C ASP A 71 -22.52 0.37 2.40
N LEU A 72 -21.32 0.72 2.86
CA LEU A 72 -20.38 1.49 2.06
C LEU A 72 -19.99 0.75 0.77
N ILE A 73 -19.59 -0.52 0.86
CA ILE A 73 -19.15 -1.32 -0.30
C ILE A 73 -20.24 -1.42 -1.36
N LYS A 74 -21.51 -1.53 -0.97
CA LYS A 74 -22.65 -1.55 -1.89
C LYS A 74 -22.83 -0.23 -2.65
N GLN A 75 -22.36 0.90 -2.12
CA GLN A 75 -22.43 2.22 -2.77
C GLN A 75 -21.31 2.46 -3.79
N LEU A 76 -20.25 1.62 -3.78
CA LEU A 76 -19.10 1.81 -4.67
C LEU A 76 -19.47 1.49 -6.13
N PRO A 77 -18.90 2.21 -7.12
CA PRO A 77 -19.06 1.86 -8.53
C PRO A 77 -18.63 0.42 -8.82
N ASP A 78 -19.33 -0.27 -9.70
CA ASP A 78 -18.99 -1.63 -10.11
C ASP A 78 -17.56 -1.72 -10.64
N ASN A 79 -16.92 -2.87 -10.43
CA ASN A 79 -15.53 -3.11 -10.81
C ASN A 79 -14.54 -2.13 -10.16
N SER A 80 -14.88 -1.59 -8.98
CA SER A 80 -13.93 -0.85 -8.16
C SER A 80 -12.83 -1.78 -7.64
N ARG A 81 -11.71 -1.19 -7.24
CA ARG A 81 -10.64 -1.89 -6.54
C ARG A 81 -10.72 -1.58 -5.06
N VAL A 82 -11.10 -2.56 -4.26
CA VAL A 82 -11.20 -2.46 -2.80
C VAL A 82 -9.93 -3.02 -2.17
N THR A 83 -9.26 -2.24 -1.33
CA THR A 83 -8.12 -2.70 -0.53
C THR A 83 -8.55 -2.75 0.92
N LEU A 84 -8.59 -3.94 1.50
CA LEU A 84 -8.84 -4.14 2.92
C LEU A 84 -7.52 -4.06 3.69
N THR A 85 -7.46 -3.17 4.67
CA THR A 85 -6.29 -2.90 5.50
C THR A 85 -6.73 -2.45 6.90
N GLY A 86 -5.79 -1.97 7.71
CA GLY A 86 -6.08 -1.48 9.04
C GLY A 86 -4.81 -1.34 9.87
N GLY A 87 -4.92 -1.51 11.18
CA GLY A 87 -3.81 -1.97 11.98
C GLY A 87 -3.45 -3.37 11.53
N GLU A 88 -4.28 -4.36 11.88
CA GLU A 88 -4.29 -5.68 11.24
C GLU A 88 -5.74 -6.04 10.87
N PRO A 89 -6.10 -6.11 9.58
CA PRO A 89 -7.49 -6.32 9.17
C PRO A 89 -8.05 -7.67 9.63
N LEU A 90 -7.20 -8.69 9.82
CA LEU A 90 -7.62 -10.02 10.26
C LEU A 90 -8.01 -10.10 11.74
N VAL A 91 -7.76 -9.05 12.55
CA VAL A 91 -8.34 -8.96 13.91
C VAL A 91 -9.76 -8.39 13.90
N PHE A 92 -10.23 -7.87 12.77
CA PHE A 92 -11.60 -7.38 12.65
C PHE A 92 -12.59 -8.54 12.71
N LYS A 93 -13.48 -8.55 13.71
CA LYS A 93 -14.31 -9.71 14.07
C LYS A 93 -15.09 -10.32 12.90
N ASN A 94 -15.65 -9.48 12.02
CA ASN A 94 -16.49 -9.91 10.89
C ASN A 94 -15.77 -9.67 9.55
N PHE A 95 -14.45 -9.84 9.50
CA PHE A 95 -13.64 -9.67 8.30
C PHE A 95 -14.21 -10.45 7.09
N ARG A 96 -14.63 -11.71 7.32
CA ARG A 96 -15.15 -12.58 6.25
C ARG A 96 -16.41 -12.02 5.58
N ASP A 97 -17.31 -11.39 6.33
CA ASP A 97 -18.53 -10.80 5.79
C ASP A 97 -18.22 -9.61 4.89
N VAL A 98 -17.32 -8.73 5.34
CA VAL A 98 -16.84 -7.56 4.57
C VAL A 98 -16.10 -8.00 3.31
N PHE A 99 -15.21 -8.99 3.41
CA PHE A 99 -14.48 -9.55 2.26
C PHE A 99 -15.45 -10.18 1.24
N THR A 100 -16.43 -10.96 1.71
CA THR A 100 -17.44 -11.57 0.85
C THR A 100 -18.21 -10.51 0.09
N GLU A 101 -18.66 -9.44 0.74
CA GLU A 101 -19.37 -8.36 0.05
C GLU A 101 -18.47 -7.65 -0.96
N ALA A 102 -17.22 -7.31 -0.58
CA ALA A 102 -16.27 -6.65 -1.45
C ALA A 102 -16.02 -7.45 -2.74
N THR A 103 -15.89 -8.77 -2.62
CA THR A 103 -15.56 -9.64 -3.76
C THR A 103 -16.75 -10.01 -4.65
N LYS A 104 -17.98 -9.65 -4.31
CA LYS A 104 -19.15 -9.87 -5.18
C LYS A 104 -19.03 -9.08 -6.49
N ARG A 105 -18.61 -7.81 -6.42
CA ARG A 105 -18.62 -6.88 -7.56
C ARG A 105 -17.30 -6.15 -7.80
N HIS A 106 -16.32 -6.27 -6.90
CA HIS A 106 -15.09 -5.50 -6.92
C HIS A 106 -13.85 -6.38 -6.88
N GLU A 107 -12.77 -5.92 -7.49
CA GLU A 107 -11.44 -6.50 -7.27
C GLU A 107 -11.00 -6.20 -5.84
N CYS A 108 -10.62 -7.23 -5.09
CA CYS A 108 -10.25 -7.10 -3.68
C CYS A 108 -8.78 -7.41 -3.45
N ASN A 109 -8.11 -6.55 -2.69
CA ASN A 109 -6.75 -6.75 -2.18
C ASN A 109 -6.79 -6.78 -0.65
N LEU A 110 -5.91 -7.57 -0.06
CA LEU A 110 -5.71 -7.63 1.40
C LEU A 110 -4.26 -7.25 1.72
N ILE A 111 -4.08 -6.30 2.65
CA ILE A 111 -2.77 -5.97 3.22
C ILE A 111 -2.78 -6.38 4.68
N CYS A 112 -1.93 -7.32 5.09
CA CYS A 112 -1.84 -7.84 6.44
C CYS A 112 -0.39 -8.11 6.85
N ASN A 113 -0.17 -8.45 8.13
CA ASN A 113 1.15 -8.85 8.62
C ASN A 113 1.46 -10.35 8.49
N GLY A 114 0.50 -11.15 8.03
CA GLY A 114 0.64 -12.58 7.77
C GLY A 114 0.48 -13.50 8.98
N LEU A 115 0.59 -12.99 10.21
CA LEU A 115 0.64 -13.83 11.43
C LEU A 115 -0.69 -14.52 11.80
N LEU A 116 -1.80 -14.06 11.24
CA LEU A 116 -3.13 -14.63 11.48
C LEU A 116 -3.67 -15.43 10.30
N LEU A 117 -2.85 -15.66 9.27
CA LEU A 117 -3.21 -16.53 8.16
C LEU A 117 -3.29 -17.99 8.64
N THR A 118 -4.29 -18.70 8.11
CA THR A 118 -4.45 -20.15 8.26
C THR A 118 -4.78 -20.75 6.90
N GLU A 119 -4.60 -22.05 6.73
CA GLU A 119 -4.96 -22.76 5.51
C GLU A 119 -6.44 -22.53 5.15
N GLU A 120 -7.33 -22.66 6.14
CA GLU A 120 -8.76 -22.41 5.97
C GLU A 120 -9.05 -20.97 5.49
N LEU A 121 -8.38 -19.97 6.08
CA LEU A 121 -8.56 -18.59 5.67
C LEU A 121 -8.05 -18.35 4.25
N ILE A 122 -6.92 -18.94 3.88
CA ILE A 122 -6.35 -18.85 2.52
C ILE A 122 -7.29 -19.49 1.51
N ASP A 123 -7.84 -20.67 1.80
CA ASP A 123 -8.82 -21.33 0.94
C ASP A 123 -10.10 -20.49 0.78
N PHE A 124 -10.56 -19.88 1.86
CA PHE A 124 -11.69 -18.94 1.82
C PHE A 124 -11.37 -17.71 0.93
N LEU A 125 -10.22 -17.08 1.09
CA LEU A 125 -9.82 -15.93 0.25
C LEU A 125 -9.75 -16.31 -1.25
N LEU A 126 -9.12 -17.45 -1.54
CA LEU A 126 -8.94 -17.95 -2.91
C LEU A 126 -10.23 -18.51 -3.54
N SER A 127 -11.29 -18.72 -2.76
CA SER A 127 -12.60 -19.13 -3.31
C SER A 127 -13.20 -18.05 -4.21
N SER A 128 -12.84 -16.77 -4.01
CA SER A 128 -13.30 -15.66 -4.85
C SER A 128 -12.33 -15.34 -5.97
N LYS A 129 -12.79 -15.37 -7.23
CA LYS A 129 -12.01 -14.94 -8.41
C LYS A 129 -11.72 -13.44 -8.44
N ASN A 130 -12.43 -12.66 -7.64
CA ASN A 130 -12.21 -11.24 -7.49
C ASN A 130 -11.16 -10.88 -6.43
N PHE A 131 -10.65 -11.85 -5.68
CA PHE A 131 -9.46 -11.65 -4.86
C PHE A 131 -8.23 -11.60 -5.75
N LYS A 132 -7.49 -10.49 -5.75
CA LYS A 132 -6.40 -10.23 -6.70
C LYS A 132 -5.02 -10.19 -6.07
N VAL A 133 -4.88 -9.67 -4.85
CA VAL A 133 -3.57 -9.53 -4.21
C VAL A 133 -3.66 -9.81 -2.72
N LEU A 134 -2.82 -10.70 -2.24
CA LEU A 134 -2.43 -10.81 -0.84
C LEU A 134 -1.09 -10.11 -0.67
N SER A 135 -1.05 -9.02 0.11
CA SER A 135 0.18 -8.28 0.42
C SER A 135 0.59 -8.54 1.87
N ILE A 136 1.81 -9.01 2.07
CA ILE A 136 2.38 -9.29 3.39
C ILE A 136 3.48 -8.29 3.70
N SER A 137 3.45 -7.74 4.92
CA SER A 137 4.44 -6.77 5.37
C SER A 137 5.67 -7.46 5.95
N ILE A 138 6.85 -7.23 5.34
CA ILE A 138 8.12 -7.88 5.69
C ILE A 138 9.24 -6.82 5.68
N ASP A 139 9.85 -6.53 6.84
CA ASP A 139 10.85 -5.47 6.95
C ASP A 139 12.27 -5.96 7.26
N ASN A 140 12.44 -7.25 7.56
CA ASN A 140 13.73 -7.94 7.58
C ASN A 140 13.51 -9.46 7.47
N ARG A 141 14.57 -10.25 7.29
CA ARG A 141 14.46 -11.69 7.02
C ARG A 141 13.63 -12.46 8.06
N ASN A 142 13.81 -12.17 9.34
CA ASN A 142 13.03 -12.79 10.43
C ASN A 142 11.85 -11.92 10.86
N ASN A 143 11.62 -10.84 10.18
CA ASN A 143 10.59 -9.82 10.43
C ASN A 143 10.54 -9.29 11.88
N THR A 144 11.69 -9.33 12.58
CA THR A 144 11.82 -8.94 14.00
C THR A 144 11.73 -7.43 14.22
N ILE A 145 11.93 -6.62 13.17
CA ILE A 145 11.68 -5.17 13.19
C ILE A 145 10.21 -4.89 13.56
N ARG A 146 9.31 -5.80 13.21
CA ARG A 146 7.89 -5.73 13.59
C ARG A 146 7.67 -6.40 14.96
N LYS A 147 7.80 -5.65 16.03
CA LYS A 147 7.65 -6.16 17.40
C LYS A 147 6.21 -6.59 17.69
N LEU A 148 6.06 -7.70 18.41
CA LEU A 148 4.76 -8.18 18.86
C LEU A 148 4.20 -7.31 20.00
N ALA A 149 2.96 -6.85 19.86
CA ALA A 149 2.22 -6.29 20.97
C ALA A 149 1.88 -7.40 21.98
N ASN A 150 2.19 -7.19 23.26
CA ASN A 150 1.81 -8.09 24.37
C ASN A 150 2.27 -9.56 24.28
N VAL A 151 3.29 -9.87 23.46
CA VAL A 151 3.82 -11.24 23.32
C VAL A 151 5.31 -11.24 23.68
N LYS A 152 5.73 -12.27 24.46
CA LYS A 152 7.15 -12.48 24.78
C LYS A 152 7.93 -12.79 23.50
N GLU A 153 9.10 -12.22 23.37
CA GLU A 153 10.00 -12.33 22.21
C GLU A 153 10.31 -13.79 21.81
N THR A 154 10.36 -14.70 22.79
CA THR A 154 10.61 -16.15 22.59
C THR A 154 9.58 -16.89 21.73
N LYS A 155 8.43 -16.28 21.42
CA LYS A 155 7.42 -16.88 20.52
C LYS A 155 7.40 -16.27 19.12
N TRP A 156 8.32 -15.36 18.82
CA TRP A 156 8.34 -14.71 17.52
C TRP A 156 8.67 -15.68 16.40
N ASP A 157 9.74 -16.47 16.57
CA ASP A 157 10.23 -17.38 15.53
C ASP A 157 9.18 -18.44 15.15
N GLU A 158 8.43 -18.97 16.13
CA GLU A 158 7.33 -19.89 15.85
C GLU A 158 6.23 -19.26 15.02
N LYS A 159 5.83 -18.01 15.37
CA LYS A 159 4.78 -17.28 14.67
C LYS A 159 5.22 -16.86 13.28
N TRP A 160 6.47 -16.42 13.13
CA TRP A 160 6.98 -16.04 11.83
C TRP A 160 7.15 -17.26 10.92
N SER A 161 7.71 -18.37 11.43
CA SER A 161 7.78 -19.63 10.69
C SER A 161 6.41 -20.16 10.26
N HIS A 162 5.36 -19.92 11.06
CA HIS A 162 3.98 -20.21 10.61
C HIS A 162 3.55 -19.31 9.46
N ALA A 163 3.80 -18.00 9.52
CA ALA A 163 3.49 -17.07 8.44
C ALA A 163 4.20 -17.44 7.12
N GLU A 164 5.48 -17.82 7.18
CA GLU A 164 6.23 -18.32 6.02
C GLU A 164 5.56 -19.55 5.39
N LYS A 165 5.17 -20.52 6.21
CA LYS A 165 4.44 -21.70 5.73
C LYS A 165 3.12 -21.34 5.06
N MET A 166 2.38 -20.36 5.59
CA MET A 166 1.13 -19.90 5.02
C MET A 166 1.33 -19.17 3.68
N MET A 167 2.41 -18.43 3.52
CA MET A 167 2.75 -17.80 2.24
C MET A 167 3.07 -18.85 1.16
N LEU A 168 3.85 -19.87 1.49
CA LEU A 168 4.14 -20.99 0.59
C LEU A 168 2.88 -21.82 0.29
N TYR A 169 2.02 -22.04 1.28
CA TYR A 169 0.71 -22.67 1.08
C TYR A 169 -0.14 -21.87 0.10
N PHE A 170 -0.22 -20.54 0.25
CA PHE A 170 -0.94 -19.67 -0.67
C PHE A 170 -0.46 -19.82 -2.12
N GLN A 171 0.87 -19.83 -2.35
CA GLN A 171 1.45 -19.99 -3.68
C GLN A 171 1.08 -21.34 -4.34
N LYS A 172 1.12 -22.41 -3.58
CA LYS A 172 0.69 -23.73 -4.04
C LYS A 172 -0.83 -23.74 -4.30
N ARG A 173 -1.59 -23.26 -3.33
CA ARG A 173 -3.05 -23.41 -3.31
C ARG A 173 -3.75 -22.58 -4.39
N LYS A 174 -3.25 -21.38 -4.72
CA LYS A 174 -3.81 -20.57 -5.81
C LYS A 174 -3.76 -21.27 -7.16
N VAL A 175 -2.73 -22.07 -7.41
CA VAL A 175 -2.60 -22.85 -8.63
C VAL A 175 -3.58 -24.03 -8.63
N GLU A 176 -3.65 -24.78 -7.52
CA GLU A 176 -4.57 -25.90 -7.36
C GLU A 176 -6.05 -25.50 -7.53
N LEU A 177 -6.41 -24.32 -7.03
CA LEU A 177 -7.77 -23.79 -7.14
C LEU A 177 -8.05 -23.06 -8.49
N GLY A 178 -7.11 -23.10 -9.44
CA GLY A 178 -7.26 -22.46 -10.74
C GLY A 178 -7.31 -20.93 -10.67
N HIS A 179 -6.55 -20.33 -9.74
CA HIS A 179 -6.43 -18.89 -9.52
C HIS A 179 -4.98 -18.39 -9.61
N PRO A 180 -4.20 -18.80 -10.65
CA PRO A 180 -2.76 -18.54 -10.72
C PRO A 180 -2.41 -17.05 -10.80
N ASN A 181 -3.34 -16.21 -11.25
CA ASN A 181 -3.13 -14.76 -11.39
C ASN A 181 -3.38 -13.97 -10.10
N CYS A 182 -3.82 -14.63 -9.02
CA CYS A 182 -3.85 -13.99 -7.69
C CYS A 182 -2.41 -13.82 -7.19
N MET A 183 -1.99 -12.59 -6.91
CA MET A 183 -0.61 -12.30 -6.58
C MET A 183 -0.35 -12.37 -5.08
N LEU A 184 0.79 -12.95 -4.71
CA LEU A 184 1.41 -12.74 -3.41
C LEU A 184 2.43 -11.60 -3.54
N ASP A 185 2.18 -10.49 -2.88
CA ASP A 185 3.05 -9.32 -2.85
C ASP A 185 3.67 -9.17 -1.45
N SER A 186 4.95 -8.87 -1.36
CA SER A 186 5.58 -8.46 -0.11
C SER A 186 5.84 -6.96 -0.10
N LYS A 187 5.74 -6.34 1.09
CA LYS A 187 5.97 -4.90 1.27
C LYS A 187 6.97 -4.66 2.37
N THR A 188 8.04 -3.95 2.04
CA THR A 188 9.06 -3.52 2.98
C THR A 188 9.02 -2.01 3.15
N VAL A 189 8.92 -1.53 4.39
CA VAL A 189 9.21 -0.14 4.70
C VAL A 189 10.73 0.02 4.78
N VAL A 190 11.28 0.92 3.97
CA VAL A 190 12.70 1.26 4.02
C VAL A 190 12.96 2.08 5.28
N LEU A 191 13.87 1.61 6.13
CA LEU A 191 14.26 2.16 7.42
C LEU A 191 15.78 2.21 7.51
N ASP A 192 16.33 3.05 8.40
CA ASP A 192 17.78 2.99 8.69
C ASP A 192 18.20 1.65 9.31
N GLU A 193 17.28 0.98 10.03
CA GLU A 193 17.49 -0.32 10.65
C GLU A 193 17.67 -1.46 9.64
N ASN A 194 17.05 -1.37 8.45
CA ASN A 194 17.17 -2.39 7.40
C ASN A 194 17.92 -1.91 6.16
N ALA A 195 18.53 -0.74 6.21
CA ALA A 195 19.16 -0.09 5.07
C ALA A 195 20.25 -0.95 4.39
N GLU A 196 20.97 -1.75 5.15
CA GLU A 196 22.06 -2.61 4.66
C GLU A 196 21.58 -3.97 4.17
N ASP A 197 20.32 -4.34 4.47
CA ASP A 197 19.77 -5.67 4.22
C ASP A 197 18.71 -5.71 3.12
N LEU A 198 18.38 -4.57 2.47
CA LEU A 198 17.25 -4.49 1.52
C LEU A 198 17.36 -5.50 0.37
N PHE A 199 18.57 -5.78 -0.10
CA PHE A 199 18.79 -6.79 -1.13
C PHE A 199 18.57 -8.22 -0.61
N ASP A 200 19.03 -8.55 0.58
CA ASP A 200 18.81 -9.86 1.19
C ASP A 200 17.33 -10.07 1.56
N ILE A 201 16.65 -9.01 2.02
CA ILE A 201 15.18 -9.02 2.22
C ILE A 201 14.48 -9.30 0.91
N HIS A 202 14.92 -8.66 -0.19
CA HIS A 202 14.33 -8.89 -1.50
C HIS A 202 14.48 -10.34 -1.96
N LYS A 203 15.69 -10.91 -1.88
CA LYS A 203 15.92 -12.32 -2.22
C LYS A 203 15.06 -13.25 -1.37
N TYR A 204 15.02 -13.02 -0.07
CA TYR A 204 14.17 -13.78 0.84
C TYR A 204 12.70 -13.75 0.41
N CYS A 205 12.16 -12.57 0.09
CA CYS A 205 10.78 -12.46 -0.37
C CYS A 205 10.52 -13.22 -1.68
N VAL A 206 11.40 -13.06 -2.69
CA VAL A 206 11.12 -13.59 -4.04
C VAL A 206 11.65 -15.00 -4.29
N GLU A 207 12.60 -15.50 -3.50
CA GLU A 207 13.16 -16.85 -3.61
C GLU A 207 12.61 -17.78 -2.54
N ASP A 208 12.79 -17.42 -1.25
CA ASP A 208 12.43 -18.31 -0.14
C ASP A 208 10.90 -18.33 0.06
N LEU A 209 10.25 -17.16 0.05
CA LEU A 209 8.79 -17.03 0.22
C LEU A 209 8.01 -17.06 -1.09
N GLN A 210 8.71 -17.11 -2.23
CA GLN A 210 8.14 -17.20 -3.58
C GLN A 210 7.12 -16.09 -3.90
N CYS A 211 7.30 -14.89 -3.35
CA CYS A 211 6.44 -13.75 -3.67
C CYS A 211 6.50 -13.42 -5.17
N ASP A 212 5.34 -13.15 -5.77
CA ASP A 212 5.23 -12.73 -7.17
C ASP A 212 5.85 -11.35 -7.39
N THR A 213 5.73 -10.47 -6.39
CA THR A 213 6.27 -9.09 -6.41
C THR A 213 6.81 -8.71 -5.04
N HIS A 214 7.74 -7.75 -5.02
CA HIS A 214 8.20 -7.12 -3.79
C HIS A 214 8.23 -5.60 -3.96
N SER A 215 7.60 -4.88 -3.03
CA SER A 215 7.46 -3.43 -3.06
C SER A 215 8.20 -2.79 -1.89
N PHE A 216 9.05 -1.80 -2.18
CA PHE A 216 9.70 -0.97 -1.18
C PHE A 216 8.93 0.34 -1.01
N GLN A 217 8.63 0.70 0.23
CA GLN A 217 7.96 1.95 0.59
C GLN A 217 8.89 2.79 1.46
N PHE A 218 9.26 3.99 0.99
CA PHE A 218 10.02 4.91 1.83
C PHE A 218 9.16 5.43 2.98
N LEU A 219 9.77 5.51 4.16
CA LEU A 219 9.10 6.00 5.36
C LEU A 219 8.76 7.49 5.20
N LYS A 220 7.48 7.82 5.33
CA LYS A 220 7.07 9.22 5.33
C LYS A 220 7.51 9.95 6.62
N GLY A 221 7.55 9.23 7.74
CA GLY A 221 8.04 9.74 9.01
C GLY A 221 7.09 10.70 9.73
N SER A 222 7.60 11.34 10.79
CA SER A 222 6.90 12.37 11.56
C SER A 222 6.56 13.61 10.70
N PRO A 223 5.48 14.37 10.98
CA PRO A 223 4.68 14.35 12.21
C PRO A 223 3.50 13.37 12.23
N ILE A 224 3.44 12.42 11.34
CA ILE A 224 2.26 11.60 11.07
C ILE A 224 2.16 10.38 12.00
N LEU A 225 3.24 9.98 12.64
CA LEU A 225 3.27 8.82 13.53
C LEU A 225 2.24 8.96 14.66
N GLY A 226 1.36 7.95 14.76
CA GLY A 226 0.32 7.91 15.78
C GLY A 226 -0.86 8.86 15.53
N CYS A 227 -1.03 9.38 14.32
CA CYS A 227 -2.10 10.29 13.95
C CYS A 227 -2.94 9.73 12.80
N ASP A 228 -4.22 9.47 13.04
CA ASP A 228 -5.17 9.08 12.00
C ASP A 228 -5.64 10.25 11.14
N TYR A 229 -5.42 11.49 11.63
CA TYR A 229 -5.71 12.74 10.93
C TYR A 229 -4.41 13.51 10.73
N MET A 230 -3.96 13.59 9.49
CA MET A 230 -2.64 14.14 9.22
C MET A 230 -2.60 15.67 9.30
N TYR A 231 -3.58 16.33 8.66
CA TYR A 231 -3.54 17.78 8.49
C TYR A 231 -4.96 18.38 8.52
N LYS A 232 -5.06 19.64 8.97
CA LYS A 232 -6.14 20.53 8.57
C LYS A 232 -5.88 21.01 7.15
N PHE A 233 -6.88 21.52 6.46
CA PHE A 233 -6.73 21.92 5.06
C PHE A 233 -5.55 22.88 4.84
N ASP A 234 -5.41 23.90 5.67
CA ASP A 234 -4.35 24.90 5.52
C ASP A 234 -2.93 24.36 5.88
N ASP A 235 -2.85 23.33 6.71
CA ASP A 235 -1.58 22.71 7.11
C ASP A 235 -0.85 22.02 5.95
N ILE A 236 -1.56 21.66 4.85
CA ILE A 236 -0.94 20.97 3.71
C ILE A 236 0.12 21.80 2.99
N PHE A 237 0.08 23.12 3.13
CA PHE A 237 1.02 24.05 2.52
C PHE A 237 2.28 24.29 3.35
N THR A 238 2.29 23.88 4.61
CA THR A 238 3.37 24.23 5.57
C THR A 238 3.97 23.03 6.28
N LYS A 239 3.24 21.89 6.35
CA LYS A 239 3.70 20.72 7.09
C LYS A 239 4.26 19.65 6.18
N SER A 240 5.52 19.33 6.41
CA SER A 240 6.29 18.32 5.67
C SER A 240 6.84 17.25 6.61
N SER A 241 7.33 16.15 6.06
CA SER A 241 8.10 15.15 6.81
C SER A 241 9.47 15.71 7.17
N ALA A 242 9.81 15.67 8.46
CA ALA A 242 11.14 16.05 8.95
C ALA A 242 12.12 14.86 9.03
N TYR A 243 11.68 13.66 8.61
CA TYR A 243 12.53 12.47 8.65
C TYR A 243 13.61 12.55 7.57
N LYS A 244 14.86 12.22 7.92
CA LYS A 244 15.99 12.11 7.00
C LYS A 244 16.72 10.80 7.27
N TYR A 245 16.91 10.00 6.22
CA TYR A 245 17.70 8.77 6.33
C TYR A 245 19.15 9.07 6.64
N GLN A 246 19.72 8.38 7.60
CA GLN A 246 21.13 8.47 7.96
C GLN A 246 21.99 7.54 7.09
N LYS A 247 21.45 6.39 6.69
CA LYS A 247 22.13 5.38 5.88
C LYS A 247 21.74 5.46 4.39
N TRP A 248 21.61 6.68 3.87
CA TRP A 248 21.09 6.90 2.53
C TRP A 248 21.94 6.26 1.42
N ASP A 249 23.26 6.30 1.53
CA ASP A 249 24.15 5.70 0.54
C ASP A 249 24.05 4.17 0.51
N GLN A 250 23.90 3.53 1.68
CA GLN A 250 23.63 2.10 1.78
C GLN A 250 22.29 1.75 1.12
N ILE A 251 21.24 2.51 1.38
CA ILE A 251 19.92 2.31 0.75
C ILE A 251 20.06 2.35 -0.78
N LYS A 252 20.76 3.34 -1.34
CA LYS A 252 20.96 3.47 -2.79
C LYS A 252 21.71 2.28 -3.38
N GLU A 253 22.78 1.85 -2.73
CA GLU A 253 23.55 0.66 -3.13
C GLU A 253 22.70 -0.60 -3.14
N GLN A 254 21.96 -0.85 -2.08
CA GLN A 254 21.10 -2.03 -1.95
C GLN A 254 19.99 -2.05 -3.01
N LEU A 255 19.35 -0.92 -3.28
CA LEU A 255 18.32 -0.82 -4.33
C LEU A 255 18.91 -1.06 -5.73
N TYR A 256 20.15 -0.63 -5.98
CA TYR A 256 20.85 -0.94 -7.22
C TYR A 256 21.09 -2.47 -7.36
N LEU A 257 21.53 -3.14 -6.28
CA LEU A 257 21.69 -4.59 -6.26
C LEU A 257 20.36 -5.31 -6.52
N VAL A 258 19.25 -4.84 -5.93
CA VAL A 258 17.90 -5.37 -6.20
C VAL A 258 17.56 -5.25 -7.68
N LYS A 259 17.77 -4.09 -8.30
CA LYS A 259 17.45 -3.87 -9.72
C LYS A 259 18.27 -4.80 -10.62
N LYS A 260 19.57 -4.89 -10.41
CA LYS A 260 20.46 -5.79 -11.16
C LYS A 260 20.02 -7.25 -11.03
N TYR A 261 19.74 -7.69 -9.81
CA TYR A 261 19.27 -9.04 -9.54
C TYR A 261 17.93 -9.34 -10.24
N ASN A 262 16.98 -8.41 -10.19
CA ASN A 262 15.70 -8.56 -10.86
C ASN A 262 15.85 -8.74 -12.38
N PHE A 263 16.75 -8.00 -13.00
CA PHE A 263 17.06 -8.19 -14.41
C PHE A 263 17.61 -9.59 -14.68
N ASP A 264 18.62 -10.03 -13.92
CA ASP A 264 19.29 -11.31 -14.13
C ASP A 264 18.35 -12.51 -13.83
N LYS A 265 17.56 -12.43 -12.78
CA LYS A 265 16.67 -13.51 -12.29
C LYS A 265 15.23 -13.40 -12.73
N LYS A 266 14.88 -12.41 -13.57
CA LYS A 266 13.52 -12.18 -14.04
C LYS A 266 12.51 -11.99 -12.89
N LYS A 267 12.93 -11.28 -11.84
CA LYS A 267 12.07 -10.93 -10.71
C LYS A 267 11.47 -9.53 -10.88
N VAL A 268 10.48 -9.19 -10.06
CA VAL A 268 9.74 -7.93 -10.15
C VAL A 268 9.74 -7.24 -8.79
N GLY A 269 10.17 -5.98 -8.77
CA GLY A 269 10.11 -5.12 -7.60
C GLY A 269 9.65 -3.70 -7.95
N PHE A 270 9.16 -2.98 -6.97
CA PHE A 270 8.66 -1.62 -7.13
C PHE A 270 9.15 -0.70 -6.03
N LEU A 271 9.35 0.57 -6.37
CA LEU A 271 9.61 1.65 -5.40
C LEU A 271 8.37 2.53 -5.22
N HIS A 272 8.13 2.95 -4.00
CA HIS A 272 7.11 3.94 -3.63
C HIS A 272 7.75 5.00 -2.70
N PRO A 273 7.96 6.24 -3.14
CA PRO A 273 7.63 6.88 -4.42
C PRO A 273 8.24 6.23 -5.65
N LYS A 274 7.53 6.36 -6.79
CA LYS A 274 7.91 5.68 -8.03
C LYS A 274 9.05 6.43 -8.74
N VAL A 275 10.28 6.07 -8.44
CA VAL A 275 11.49 6.54 -9.14
C VAL A 275 12.00 5.53 -10.15
N ASP A 276 11.70 4.23 -9.94
CA ASP A 276 12.06 3.12 -10.81
C ASP A 276 11.09 1.95 -10.56
N ASP A 277 10.89 1.11 -11.56
CA ASP A 277 10.11 -0.12 -11.44
C ASP A 277 10.94 -1.34 -11.00
N LEU A 278 12.23 -1.16 -10.73
CA LEU A 278 13.19 -2.22 -10.36
C LEU A 278 13.13 -3.46 -11.26
N VAL A 279 12.85 -3.25 -12.55
CA VAL A 279 12.70 -4.31 -13.54
C VAL A 279 13.29 -3.86 -14.90
N GLY A 280 13.49 -4.78 -15.81
CA GLY A 280 13.72 -4.52 -17.23
C GLY A 280 15.17 -4.47 -17.66
N ASN A 281 16.01 -3.58 -17.18
CA ASN A 281 17.41 -3.41 -17.59
C ASN A 281 18.38 -3.37 -16.40
N GLN A 282 19.70 -3.34 -16.70
CA GLN A 282 20.75 -3.25 -15.69
C GLN A 282 21.20 -1.80 -15.40
N ASP A 283 20.53 -0.81 -16.00
CA ASP A 283 20.90 0.58 -15.78
C ASP A 283 20.73 0.94 -14.31
N PRO A 284 21.62 1.75 -13.74
CA PRO A 284 21.46 2.20 -12.35
C PRO A 284 20.16 2.99 -12.20
N ILE A 285 19.59 2.93 -11.00
CA ILE A 285 18.48 3.81 -10.64
C ILE A 285 18.99 5.26 -10.72
N ASP A 286 18.17 6.15 -11.26
CA ASP A 286 18.50 7.57 -11.34
C ASP A 286 18.76 8.14 -9.93
N GLN A 287 20.03 8.43 -9.65
CA GLN A 287 20.49 8.88 -8.34
C GLN A 287 19.86 10.24 -7.96
N LYS A 288 19.66 11.13 -8.94
CA LYS A 288 19.06 12.46 -8.69
C LYS A 288 17.61 12.30 -8.24
N LYS A 289 16.86 11.41 -8.90
CA LYS A 289 15.46 11.10 -8.50
C LYS A 289 15.38 10.47 -7.13
N LEU A 290 16.31 9.56 -6.80
CA LEU A 290 16.38 8.98 -5.46
C LEU A 290 16.69 10.04 -4.40
N ASP A 291 17.68 10.89 -4.64
CA ASP A 291 18.13 11.88 -3.66
C ASP A 291 17.00 12.85 -3.26
N LEU A 292 16.05 13.16 -4.17
CA LEU A 292 14.84 13.92 -3.84
C LEU A 292 14.01 13.25 -2.72
N LEU A 293 14.07 11.93 -2.59
CA LEU A 293 13.31 11.21 -1.55
C LEU A 293 13.95 11.33 -0.17
N ASN A 294 15.18 11.82 -0.06
CA ASN A 294 15.83 12.08 1.22
C ASN A 294 15.87 13.58 1.59
N GLU A 295 15.33 14.46 0.73
CA GLU A 295 15.19 15.88 1.05
C GLU A 295 14.05 16.09 2.08
N ILE A 296 14.28 17.03 3.01
CA ILE A 296 13.27 17.44 4.00
C ILE A 296 12.31 18.44 3.36
N GLU A 297 12.84 19.38 2.58
CA GLU A 297 12.08 20.40 1.86
C GLU A 297 11.41 19.81 0.62
N HIS A 298 10.12 20.04 0.46
CA HIS A 298 9.38 19.61 -0.72
C HIS A 298 9.39 20.71 -1.81
N LYS A 299 10.19 20.48 -2.86
CA LYS A 299 10.27 21.36 -4.02
C LYS A 299 9.27 20.86 -5.08
N LYS A 300 8.10 21.46 -5.14
CA LYS A 300 6.98 21.01 -6.01
C LYS A 300 7.37 20.93 -7.50
N GLU A 301 8.26 21.79 -7.97
CA GLU A 301 8.77 21.81 -9.35
C GLU A 301 9.54 20.56 -9.74
N ASN A 302 10.03 19.79 -8.77
CA ASN A 302 10.76 18.54 -9.01
C ASN A 302 9.83 17.33 -9.19
N PHE A 303 8.51 17.52 -9.16
CA PHE A 303 7.55 16.43 -9.24
C PHE A 303 6.46 16.70 -10.26
N HIS A 304 5.97 15.63 -10.90
CA HIS A 304 4.78 15.71 -11.73
C HIS A 304 3.54 16.06 -10.88
N PRO A 305 2.57 16.79 -11.44
CA PRO A 305 1.30 17.05 -10.78
C PRO A 305 0.61 15.76 -10.32
N CYS A 306 0.10 15.76 -9.09
CA CYS A 306 -0.51 14.58 -8.50
C CYS A 306 -1.98 14.45 -8.93
N ALA A 307 -2.31 13.37 -9.63
CA ALA A 307 -3.68 13.02 -10.01
C ALA A 307 -4.33 11.95 -9.09
N GLN A 308 -3.67 11.57 -7.98
CA GLN A 308 -4.18 10.55 -7.06
C GLN A 308 -5.57 10.84 -6.50
N PRO A 309 -5.93 12.09 -6.12
CA PRO A 309 -7.25 12.43 -5.59
C PRO A 309 -8.44 12.17 -6.53
N TRP A 310 -8.19 11.92 -7.81
CA TRP A 310 -9.23 11.56 -8.79
C TRP A 310 -9.43 10.06 -8.93
N SER A 311 -8.49 9.25 -8.49
CA SER A 311 -8.52 7.80 -8.73
C SER A 311 -8.62 6.95 -7.47
N SER A 312 -8.36 7.51 -6.29
CA SER A 312 -8.30 6.75 -5.05
C SER A 312 -8.80 7.56 -3.87
N VAL A 313 -9.51 6.89 -2.96
CA VAL A 313 -9.89 7.42 -1.65
C VAL A 313 -9.55 6.40 -0.57
N HIS A 314 -9.32 6.90 0.63
CA HIS A 314 -9.14 6.12 1.84
C HIS A 314 -10.32 6.39 2.77
N ILE A 315 -10.84 5.36 3.40
CA ILE A 315 -11.87 5.48 4.43
C ILE A 315 -11.29 4.92 5.72
N ASN A 316 -11.26 5.77 6.74
CA ASN A 316 -10.67 5.43 8.02
C ASN A 316 -11.65 4.60 8.88
N VAL A 317 -11.16 4.05 9.98
CA VAL A 317 -11.90 3.18 10.92
C VAL A 317 -13.17 3.81 11.46
N ASP A 318 -13.24 5.13 11.55
CA ASP A 318 -14.40 5.93 12.01
C ASP A 318 -15.29 6.44 10.88
N GLY A 319 -15.04 6.03 9.65
CA GLY A 319 -15.80 6.45 8.47
C GLY A 319 -15.33 7.74 7.81
N THR A 320 -14.28 8.38 8.34
CA THR A 320 -13.72 9.59 7.73
C THR A 320 -13.10 9.28 6.38
N VAL A 321 -13.42 10.10 5.36
CA VAL A 321 -12.99 9.93 3.97
C VAL A 321 -11.83 10.86 3.63
N PHE A 322 -10.79 10.33 3.01
CA PHE A 322 -9.60 11.06 2.58
C PHE A 322 -9.34 10.83 1.08
N PRO A 323 -9.07 11.87 0.28
CA PRO A 323 -8.64 11.71 -1.12
C PRO A 323 -7.22 11.15 -1.22
N CYS A 324 -6.42 11.43 -0.22
CA CYS A 324 -5.12 10.86 0.12
C CYS A 324 -5.00 10.98 1.64
N LEU A 325 -3.97 10.46 2.27
CA LEU A 325 -3.82 10.53 3.74
C LEU A 325 -3.49 11.97 4.26
N ALA A 326 -3.95 13.02 3.60
CA ALA A 326 -3.62 14.39 3.96
C ALA A 326 -4.75 15.11 4.72
N VAL A 327 -5.96 15.17 4.17
CA VAL A 327 -7.07 15.98 4.70
C VAL A 327 -8.39 15.21 4.65
N SER A 328 -9.20 15.33 5.70
CA SER A 328 -10.57 14.79 5.74
C SER A 328 -11.51 15.58 4.84
N MET A 329 -12.36 14.86 4.09
CA MET A 329 -13.35 15.41 3.18
C MET A 329 -14.80 15.20 3.65
N GLY A 330 -15.01 14.59 4.79
CA GLY A 330 -16.31 14.23 5.34
C GLY A 330 -16.33 12.81 5.93
N ASN A 331 -17.49 12.38 6.37
CA ASN A 331 -17.67 11.08 7.00
C ASN A 331 -18.85 10.32 6.38
N ILE A 332 -18.66 9.00 6.14
CA ILE A 332 -19.72 8.15 5.54
C ILE A 332 -20.91 7.88 6.48
N GLN A 333 -20.80 8.22 7.76
CA GLN A 333 -21.91 8.17 8.71
C GLN A 333 -22.88 9.34 8.51
N ASP A 334 -22.41 10.44 7.92
CA ASP A 334 -23.21 11.65 7.71
C ASP A 334 -23.73 11.76 6.27
N ASN A 335 -22.91 11.33 5.29
CA ASN A 335 -23.20 11.45 3.87
C ASN A 335 -22.78 10.19 3.09
N SER A 336 -23.43 9.92 1.97
CA SER A 336 -22.98 8.85 1.06
C SER A 336 -21.59 9.14 0.49
N ILE A 337 -20.86 8.10 0.14
CA ILE A 337 -19.52 8.28 -0.48
C ILE A 337 -19.58 9.13 -1.77
N LYS A 338 -20.70 9.06 -2.50
CA LYS A 338 -20.92 9.86 -3.71
C LYS A 338 -21.08 11.35 -3.38
N GLU A 339 -21.87 11.68 -2.37
CA GLU A 339 -22.05 13.07 -1.91
C GLU A 339 -20.73 13.67 -1.42
N ILE A 340 -19.92 12.89 -0.68
CA ILE A 340 -18.60 13.34 -0.22
C ILE A 340 -17.67 13.60 -1.41
N VAL A 341 -17.56 12.66 -2.35
CA VAL A 341 -16.63 12.77 -3.50
C VAL A 341 -16.98 13.91 -4.45
N TYR A 342 -18.27 14.26 -4.58
CA TYR A 342 -18.72 15.39 -5.37
C TYR A 342 -18.99 16.64 -4.53
N GLY A 343 -18.79 16.57 -3.22
CA GLY A 343 -18.99 17.67 -2.29
C GLY A 343 -17.98 18.81 -2.45
N GLU A 344 -18.27 19.91 -1.79
CA GLU A 344 -17.49 21.15 -1.89
C GLU A 344 -16.04 20.97 -1.40
N GLU A 345 -15.84 20.31 -0.25
CA GLU A 345 -14.50 20.09 0.34
C GLU A 345 -13.61 19.25 -0.59
N PHE A 346 -14.16 18.19 -1.19
CA PHE A 346 -13.41 17.35 -2.11
C PHE A 346 -13.04 18.09 -3.40
N ASN A 347 -13.98 18.89 -3.93
CA ASN A 347 -13.76 19.72 -5.11
C ASN A 347 -12.74 20.83 -4.84
N LYS A 348 -12.81 21.49 -3.66
CA LYS A 348 -11.81 22.46 -3.22
C LYS A 348 -10.42 21.84 -3.16
N PHE A 349 -10.30 20.65 -2.57
CA PHE A 349 -9.02 19.93 -2.52
C PHE A 349 -8.51 19.57 -3.92
N ARG A 350 -9.36 19.02 -4.79
CA ARG A 350 -8.97 18.71 -6.18
C ARG A 350 -8.54 19.95 -6.93
N LYS A 351 -9.24 21.07 -6.77
CA LYS A 351 -8.86 22.35 -7.36
C LYS A 351 -7.48 22.79 -6.89
N THR A 352 -7.23 22.75 -5.59
CA THR A 352 -5.92 23.06 -5.02
C THR A 352 -4.81 22.17 -5.61
N MET A 353 -5.03 20.85 -5.67
CA MET A 353 -4.04 19.92 -6.25
C MET A 353 -3.83 20.14 -7.74
N ARG A 354 -4.80 20.66 -8.46
CA ARG A 354 -4.68 21.02 -9.88
C ARG A 354 -3.86 22.30 -10.08
N ASP A 355 -4.11 23.30 -9.24
CA ASP A 355 -3.45 24.60 -9.31
C ASP A 355 -2.00 24.52 -8.85
N GLU A 356 -1.72 23.75 -7.79
CA GLU A 356 -0.38 23.62 -7.16
C GLU A 356 0.46 22.46 -7.72
N GLY A 357 -0.18 21.46 -8.33
CA GLY A 357 0.46 20.20 -8.74
C GLY A 357 0.74 19.27 -7.57
N THR A 358 1.56 19.70 -6.63
CA THR A 358 1.84 19.07 -5.32
C THR A 358 1.96 20.15 -4.25
N VAL A 359 1.86 19.76 -2.98
CA VAL A 359 1.93 20.65 -1.81
C VAL A 359 2.96 20.12 -0.81
N GLU A 360 3.32 20.91 0.20
CA GLU A 360 4.35 20.56 1.20
C GLU A 360 4.07 19.21 1.88
N ALA A 361 2.80 18.93 2.21
CA ALA A 361 2.37 17.66 2.80
C ALA A 361 2.57 16.44 1.87
N CYS A 362 2.87 16.64 0.59
CA CYS A 362 3.16 15.54 -0.34
C CYS A 362 4.57 14.97 -0.16
N ASN A 363 5.45 15.62 0.58
CA ASN A 363 6.82 15.13 0.81
C ASN A 363 6.80 13.64 1.21
N ARG A 364 7.62 12.83 0.51
CA ARG A 364 7.70 11.35 0.66
C ARG A 364 6.38 10.60 0.54
N CYS A 365 5.39 11.18 -0.07
CA CYS A 365 4.17 10.43 -0.41
C CYS A 365 4.51 9.33 -1.43
N GLY A 366 4.06 8.10 -1.19
CA GLY A 366 4.32 6.95 -2.07
C GLY A 366 3.79 7.11 -3.51
N TRP A 367 3.03 8.17 -3.80
CA TRP A 367 2.48 8.48 -5.12
C TRP A 367 3.21 9.58 -5.86
N LEU A 368 4.21 10.20 -5.26
CA LEU A 368 5.05 11.18 -5.95
C LEU A 368 5.75 10.55 -7.15
N GLN A 369 5.94 11.35 -8.19
CA GLN A 369 6.68 10.98 -9.39
C GLN A 369 7.66 12.11 -9.71
N PRO A 370 8.97 11.90 -9.53
CA PRO A 370 9.97 12.88 -9.88
C PRO A 370 9.94 13.27 -11.37
N ASN A 371 10.16 14.55 -11.65
CA ASN A 371 10.10 15.20 -12.97
C ASN A 371 11.44 15.85 -13.37
N ILE A 372 12.54 15.28 -12.95
CA ILE A 372 13.90 15.78 -13.26
C ILE A 372 14.67 14.79 -14.13
#